data_5c02da0a6713c593cfc3cd0d09616b79
#
_entry.id   5c02da0a6713c593cfc3cd0d09616b79
#
_cell.length_a   1.000
_cell.length_b   1.000
_cell.length_c   1.000
_cell.angle_alpha   90.00
_cell.angle_beta   90.00
_cell.angle_gamma   90.00
#
_symmetry.space_group_name_H-M   'P 1'
#
loop_
_entity.id
_entity.type
_entity.pdbx_description
1 polymer ?
#
loop_
_entity_poly.entity_id
_entity_poly.type
_entity_poly.pdbx_seq_one_letter_code
_entity_poly.pdbx_strand_id
1 'polypeptide(L)'
;MLLCHDYHHIDSNIEKKLLDNYDNFITLKLFNTNNSSTLIDAYSDLIITTQPLNLIGKEVIVVSPFFTMMDQINIDNAIHKCLENKQKIKRNNMLSSFFDKKLFFKSNNFSNKEVVIKFLGQNVIDYGLCKDGFIESVLE
;
A
#
# COMPACT_ATOMS: atom_id res chain seq x y z
N MET A 1 -9.09 -6.35 6.71
CA MET A 1 -8.70 -7.55 7.48
C MET A 1 -9.78 -8.59 7.37
N LEU A 2 -9.44 -9.85 7.31
CA LEU A 2 -10.38 -10.97 7.17
C LEU A 2 -10.16 -11.94 8.33
N LEU A 3 -11.24 -12.39 8.94
CA LEU A 3 -11.21 -13.43 9.98
C LEU A 3 -11.85 -14.70 9.41
N CYS A 4 -11.13 -15.82 9.44
CA CYS A 4 -11.57 -17.11 8.90
C CYS A 4 -11.76 -18.11 10.01
N HIS A 5 -12.94 -18.76 10.07
CA HIS A 5 -13.30 -19.70 11.12
C HIS A 5 -14.16 -20.87 10.69
N ASP A 6 -14.00 -21.96 11.46
CA ASP A 6 -14.88 -23.14 11.37
C ASP A 6 -15.84 -23.30 12.58
N TYR A 7 -15.68 -22.50 13.66
CA TYR A 7 -16.43 -22.64 14.91
C TYR A 7 -17.09 -21.32 15.35
N HIS A 8 -18.41 -21.23 15.29
CA HIS A 8 -19.20 -20.00 15.55
C HIS A 8 -19.06 -19.39 16.96
N HIS A 9 -18.65 -20.13 17.98
CA HIS A 9 -18.56 -19.60 19.34
C HIS A 9 -17.22 -18.98 19.70
N ILE A 10 -16.14 -19.33 19.02
CA ILE A 10 -14.79 -18.78 19.24
C ILE A 10 -14.69 -17.42 18.54
N ASP A 11 -15.40 -17.25 17.46
CA ASP A 11 -15.41 -16.08 16.58
C ASP A 11 -15.81 -14.81 17.29
N SER A 12 -16.90 -14.84 18.06
CA SER A 12 -17.43 -13.64 18.72
C SER A 12 -16.48 -13.03 19.74
N ASN A 13 -15.63 -13.85 20.35
CA ASN A 13 -14.66 -13.38 21.34
C ASN A 13 -13.42 -12.75 20.69
N ILE A 14 -12.93 -13.36 19.63
CA ILE A 14 -11.81 -12.83 18.84
C ILE A 14 -12.26 -11.59 18.07
N GLU A 15 -13.41 -11.63 17.43
CA GLU A 15 -14.00 -10.51 16.72
C GLU A 15 -14.15 -9.29 17.64
N LYS A 16 -14.74 -9.47 18.83
CA LYS A 16 -14.93 -8.41 19.80
C LYS A 16 -13.58 -7.81 20.23
N LYS A 17 -12.61 -8.63 20.58
CA LYS A 17 -11.28 -8.16 20.97
C LYS A 17 -10.57 -7.40 19.84
N LEU A 18 -10.72 -7.86 18.59
CA LEU A 18 -10.15 -7.16 17.44
C LEU A 18 -10.83 -5.82 17.18
N LEU A 19 -12.15 -5.75 17.29
CA LEU A 19 -12.88 -4.49 17.16
C LEU A 19 -12.56 -3.53 18.31
N ASP A 20 -12.57 -4.01 19.57
CA ASP A 20 -12.25 -3.18 20.73
C ASP A 20 -10.86 -2.53 20.63
N ASN A 21 -9.87 -3.23 20.04
CA ASN A 21 -8.49 -2.74 19.93
C ASN A 21 -8.21 -1.95 18.64
N TYR A 22 -8.92 -2.23 17.53
CA TYR A 22 -8.51 -1.78 16.20
C TYR A 22 -9.63 -1.15 15.36
N ASP A 23 -10.81 -0.90 15.91
CA ASP A 23 -12.00 -0.42 15.16
C ASP A 23 -11.70 0.79 14.25
N ASN A 24 -10.86 1.72 14.72
CA ASN A 24 -10.50 2.91 13.95
C ASN A 24 -9.54 2.65 12.77
N PHE A 25 -8.92 1.47 12.69
CA PHE A 25 -7.84 1.18 11.75
C PHE A 25 -8.16 0.05 10.78
N ILE A 26 -9.17 -0.77 11.09
CA ILE A 26 -9.48 -1.97 10.35
C ILE A 26 -10.94 -2.05 9.96
N THR A 27 -11.19 -2.65 8.82
CA THR A 27 -12.53 -3.17 8.48
C THR A 27 -12.47 -4.69 8.61
N LEU A 28 -13.18 -5.23 9.57
CA LEU A 28 -13.26 -6.67 9.80
C LEU A 28 -14.35 -7.29 8.92
N LYS A 29 -14.04 -8.41 8.28
CA LYS A 29 -15.00 -9.25 7.57
C LYS A 29 -14.84 -10.67 8.07
N LEU A 30 -15.95 -11.29 8.45
CA LEU A 30 -15.99 -12.71 8.83
C LEU A 30 -16.14 -13.55 7.57
N PHE A 31 -15.40 -14.65 7.53
CA PHE A 31 -15.40 -15.54 6.38
C PHE A 31 -15.42 -17.00 6.85
N ASN A 32 -16.30 -17.79 6.26
CA ASN A 32 -16.34 -19.22 6.52
C ASN A 32 -15.52 -19.94 5.43
N THR A 33 -14.60 -20.81 5.83
CA THR A 33 -13.69 -21.55 4.93
C THR A 33 -14.42 -22.45 3.95
N ASN A 34 -15.66 -22.82 4.24
CA ASN A 34 -16.49 -23.62 3.34
C ASN A 34 -16.96 -22.88 2.08
N ASN A 35 -16.84 -21.55 2.02
CA ASN A 35 -17.28 -20.73 0.90
C ASN A 35 -16.08 -20.17 0.10
N SER A 36 -15.54 -20.98 -0.78
CA SER A 36 -14.61 -20.66 -1.87
C SER A 36 -13.42 -19.72 -1.54
N SER A 37 -12.24 -20.31 -1.57
CA SER A 37 -10.91 -19.66 -1.43
C SER A 37 -10.68 -18.47 -2.38
N THR A 38 -11.40 -18.37 -3.48
CA THR A 38 -11.24 -17.33 -4.51
C THR A 38 -11.66 -15.92 -4.07
N LEU A 39 -12.62 -15.80 -3.14
CA LEU A 39 -13.06 -14.49 -2.62
C LEU A 39 -12.13 -13.94 -1.51
N ILE A 40 -11.42 -14.81 -0.84
CA ILE A 40 -10.44 -14.42 0.20
C ILE A 40 -9.29 -13.63 -0.43
N ASP A 41 -8.89 -13.99 -1.63
CA ASP A 41 -7.71 -13.43 -2.29
C ASP A 41 -7.86 -11.98 -2.76
N ALA A 42 -9.08 -11.53 -3.11
CA ALA A 42 -9.23 -10.27 -3.81
C ALA A 42 -9.17 -9.03 -2.89
N TYR A 43 -9.64 -9.11 -1.64
CA TYR A 43 -10.01 -7.90 -0.88
C TYR A 43 -9.39 -7.75 0.52
N SER A 44 -8.55 -8.69 0.96
CA SER A 44 -7.97 -8.63 2.31
C SER A 44 -6.49 -8.28 2.30
N ASP A 45 -6.08 -7.36 3.16
CA ASP A 45 -4.67 -7.02 3.39
C ASP A 45 -4.01 -8.00 4.37
N LEU A 46 -4.78 -8.51 5.33
CA LEU A 46 -4.36 -9.38 6.41
C LEU A 46 -5.45 -10.41 6.69
N ILE A 47 -5.05 -11.65 6.87
CA ILE A 47 -5.96 -12.76 7.18
C ILE A 47 -5.59 -13.28 8.57
N ILE A 48 -6.60 -13.39 9.44
CA ILE A 48 -6.47 -13.99 10.76
C ILE A 48 -7.26 -15.29 10.76
N THR A 49 -6.67 -16.35 11.24
CA THR A 49 -7.27 -17.69 11.24
C THR A 49 -6.85 -18.47 12.47
N THR A 50 -7.67 -19.42 12.89
CA THR A 50 -7.31 -20.38 13.95
C THR A 50 -6.71 -21.67 13.38
N GLN A 51 -6.76 -21.83 12.06
CA GLN A 51 -6.19 -22.99 11.37
C GLN A 51 -5.13 -22.55 10.36
N PRO A 52 -4.08 -23.36 10.13
CA PRO A 52 -3.08 -23.06 9.11
C PRO A 52 -3.70 -22.97 7.72
N LEU A 53 -3.57 -21.84 7.07
CA LEU A 53 -3.97 -21.61 5.68
C LEU A 53 -2.74 -21.24 4.86
N ASN A 54 -2.58 -21.91 3.72
CA ASN A 54 -1.53 -21.58 2.75
C ASN A 54 -2.14 -20.74 1.61
N LEU A 55 -1.97 -19.43 1.70
CA LEU A 55 -2.42 -18.50 0.68
C LEU A 55 -1.20 -17.76 0.10
N ILE A 56 -1.00 -17.88 -1.20
CA ILE A 56 0.14 -17.27 -1.88
C ILE A 56 -0.04 -15.74 -1.94
N GLY A 57 0.97 -15.01 -1.47
CA GLY A 57 1.00 -13.54 -1.57
C GLY A 57 0.17 -12.78 -0.53
N LYS A 58 -0.37 -13.47 0.49
CA LYS A 58 -1.12 -12.86 1.59
C LYS A 58 -0.42 -13.04 2.93
N GLU A 59 -0.52 -12.04 3.79
CA GLU A 59 -0.11 -12.15 5.18
C GLU A 59 -1.20 -12.91 5.94
N VAL A 60 -0.85 -14.10 6.44
CA VAL A 60 -1.76 -14.96 7.22
C VAL A 60 -1.21 -15.11 8.62
N ILE A 61 -2.03 -14.80 9.62
CA ILE A 61 -1.70 -14.99 11.03
C ILE A 61 -2.58 -16.08 11.59
N VAL A 62 -1.94 -17.11 12.11
CA VAL A 62 -2.62 -18.17 12.86
C VAL A 62 -2.64 -17.77 14.32
N VAL A 63 -3.84 -17.66 14.89
CA VAL A 63 -4.07 -17.29 16.29
C VAL A 63 -4.61 -18.47 17.08
N SER A 64 -4.33 -18.50 18.37
CA SER A 64 -4.92 -19.46 19.28
C SER A 64 -6.44 -19.23 19.40
N PRO A 65 -7.26 -20.29 19.51
CA PRO A 65 -8.69 -20.15 19.82
C PRO A 65 -8.97 -19.34 21.11
N PHE A 66 -8.02 -19.32 22.03
CA PHE A 66 -8.13 -18.57 23.30
C PHE A 66 -7.66 -17.12 23.19
N PHE A 67 -7.12 -16.71 22.04
CA PHE A 67 -6.59 -15.38 21.78
C PHE A 67 -5.65 -14.90 22.89
N THR A 68 -4.42 -15.34 22.83
CA THR A 68 -3.39 -15.04 23.80
C THR A 68 -2.77 -13.64 23.61
N MET A 69 -2.00 -13.18 24.61
CA MET A 69 -1.23 -11.94 24.46
C MET A 69 -0.21 -11.99 23.33
N MET A 70 0.34 -13.17 23.04
CA MET A 70 1.28 -13.35 21.93
C MET A 70 0.57 -13.20 20.59
N ASP A 71 -0.67 -13.69 20.46
CA ASP A 71 -1.50 -13.49 19.27
C ASP A 71 -1.76 -12.00 19.02
N GLN A 72 -2.02 -11.24 20.07
CA GLN A 72 -2.21 -9.80 19.97
C GLN A 72 -0.94 -9.11 19.45
N ILE A 73 0.22 -9.42 20.01
CA ILE A 73 1.51 -8.86 19.56
C ILE A 73 1.77 -9.18 18.08
N ASN A 74 1.48 -10.41 17.66
CA ASN A 74 1.67 -10.82 16.27
C ASN A 74 0.73 -10.04 15.32
N ILE A 75 -0.51 -9.81 15.74
CA ILE A 75 -1.49 -9.02 14.97
C ILE A 75 -1.06 -7.55 14.91
N ASP A 76 -0.64 -6.95 16.03
CA ASP A 76 -0.12 -5.58 16.08
C ASP A 76 1.01 -5.38 15.05
N ASN A 77 2.00 -6.26 15.08
CA ASN A 77 3.13 -6.20 14.17
C ASN A 77 2.70 -6.32 12.70
N ALA A 78 1.76 -7.19 12.39
CA ALA A 78 1.28 -7.36 11.02
C ALA A 78 0.42 -6.18 10.55
N ILE A 79 -0.40 -5.60 11.41
CA ILE A 79 -1.16 -4.37 11.09
C ILE A 79 -0.18 -3.23 10.78
N HIS A 80 0.83 -3.02 11.63
CA HIS A 80 1.85 -2.00 11.40
C HIS A 80 2.55 -2.20 10.06
N LYS A 81 2.98 -3.40 9.76
CA LYS A 81 3.62 -3.75 8.48
C LYS A 81 2.71 -3.48 7.27
N CYS A 82 1.43 -3.84 7.37
CA CYS A 82 0.45 -3.54 6.32
C CYS A 82 0.27 -2.04 6.11
N LEU A 83 0.17 -1.26 7.17
CA LEU A 83 0.03 0.20 7.10
C LEU A 83 1.26 0.87 6.49
N GLU A 84 2.47 0.46 6.89
CA GLU A 84 3.73 0.95 6.30
C GLU A 84 3.81 0.65 4.80
N ASN A 85 3.45 -0.56 4.39
CA ASN A 85 3.45 -0.95 2.98
C ASN A 85 2.47 -0.11 2.16
N LYS A 86 1.26 0.15 2.68
CA LYS A 86 0.28 1.04 2.04
C LYS A 86 0.81 2.47 1.91
N GLN A 87 1.48 2.99 2.94
CA GLN A 87 2.08 4.31 2.89
C GLN A 87 3.22 4.38 1.86
N LYS A 88 4.07 3.35 1.77
CA LYS A 88 5.13 3.27 0.74
C LYS A 88 4.55 3.25 -0.66
N ILE A 89 3.51 2.45 -0.90
CA ILE A 89 2.83 2.39 -2.20
C ILE A 89 2.21 3.75 -2.53
N LYS A 90 1.54 4.40 -1.58
CA LYS A 90 0.95 5.73 -1.79
C LYS A 90 2.02 6.79 -2.11
N ARG A 91 3.15 6.80 -1.41
CA ARG A 91 4.27 7.71 -1.68
C ARG A 91 4.88 7.45 -3.06
N ASN A 92 5.11 6.19 -3.43
CA ASN A 92 5.66 5.84 -4.73
C ASN A 92 4.71 6.23 -5.88
N ASN A 93 3.41 6.00 -5.72
CA ASN A 93 2.42 6.40 -6.70
C ASN A 93 2.30 7.92 -6.80
N MET A 94 2.38 8.63 -5.68
CA MET A 94 2.40 10.09 -5.66
C MET A 94 3.65 10.64 -6.36
N LEU A 95 4.84 10.12 -6.05
CA LEU A 95 6.07 10.52 -6.72
C LEU A 95 6.01 10.24 -8.22
N SER A 96 5.56 9.06 -8.63
CA SER A 96 5.49 8.70 -10.06
C SER A 96 4.52 9.60 -10.84
N SER A 97 3.51 10.19 -10.19
CA SER A 97 2.58 11.13 -10.84
C SER A 97 3.22 12.48 -11.19
N PHE A 98 4.34 12.82 -10.55
CA PHE A 98 5.12 14.02 -10.88
C PHE A 98 6.15 13.80 -11.99
N PHE A 99 6.36 12.56 -12.41
CA PHE A 99 7.32 12.23 -13.45
C PHE A 99 6.59 11.81 -14.74
N ASP A 100 6.63 12.65 -15.75
CA ASP A 100 6.23 12.25 -17.11
C ASP A 100 7.42 11.61 -17.82
N LYS A 101 7.23 10.39 -18.36
CA LYS A 101 8.27 9.69 -19.13
C LYS A 101 8.78 10.50 -20.31
N LYS A 102 7.96 11.39 -20.88
CA LYS A 102 8.31 12.26 -21.99
C LYS A 102 9.29 13.37 -21.60
N LEU A 103 9.31 13.73 -20.31
CA LEU A 103 10.21 14.75 -19.76
C LEU A 103 11.47 14.13 -19.11
N PHE A 104 11.66 12.82 -19.26
CA PHE A 104 12.82 12.13 -18.73
C PHE A 104 13.91 12.00 -19.80
N PHE A 105 14.97 12.80 -19.66
CA PHE A 105 16.08 12.82 -20.61
C PHE A 105 17.30 12.07 -20.05
N LYS A 106 17.76 11.07 -20.78
CA LYS A 106 18.96 10.30 -20.41
C LYS A 106 20.19 10.90 -21.05
N SER A 107 21.14 11.37 -20.21
CA SER A 107 22.48 11.88 -20.50
C SER A 107 22.72 12.38 -21.94
N ASN A 108 22.62 13.66 -22.11
CA ASN A 108 23.24 14.38 -23.19
C ASN A 108 24.51 15.04 -22.63
N ASN A 109 25.59 15.09 -23.40
CA ASN A 109 26.79 15.83 -23.01
C ASN A 109 26.54 17.32 -23.16
N PHE A 110 26.04 17.94 -22.10
CA PHE A 110 25.85 19.38 -22.06
C PHE A 110 27.15 20.08 -21.65
N SER A 111 27.49 21.16 -22.36
CA SER A 111 28.73 21.89 -22.11
C SER A 111 28.69 22.82 -20.89
N ASN A 112 27.48 23.32 -20.54
CA ASN A 112 27.31 24.17 -19.37
C ASN A 112 25.84 24.17 -18.87
N LYS A 113 25.61 24.83 -17.71
CA LYS A 113 24.31 24.93 -17.05
C LYS A 113 23.23 25.58 -17.92
N GLU A 114 23.58 26.66 -18.64
CA GLU A 114 22.62 27.41 -19.45
C GLU A 114 22.07 26.56 -20.60
N VAL A 115 22.92 25.75 -21.24
CA VAL A 115 22.51 24.83 -22.31
C VAL A 115 21.53 23.80 -21.78
N VAL A 116 21.75 23.28 -20.57
CA VAL A 116 20.83 22.34 -19.91
C VAL A 116 19.47 23.03 -19.67
N ILE A 117 19.47 24.21 -19.08
CA ILE A 117 18.26 24.95 -18.77
C ILE A 117 17.47 25.27 -20.05
N LYS A 118 18.14 25.73 -21.10
CA LYS A 118 17.49 26.00 -22.40
C LYS A 118 16.91 24.73 -23.01
N PHE A 119 17.66 23.63 -23.00
CA PHE A 119 17.18 22.35 -23.52
C PHE A 119 15.94 21.84 -22.76
N LEU A 120 16.00 21.80 -21.44
CA LEU A 120 14.89 21.33 -20.62
C LEU A 120 13.69 22.26 -20.71
N GLY A 121 13.94 23.59 -20.65
CA GLY A 121 12.89 24.61 -20.74
C GLY A 121 12.15 24.55 -22.08
N GLN A 122 12.87 24.38 -23.19
CA GLN A 122 12.25 24.25 -24.51
C GLN A 122 11.33 23.03 -24.58
N ASN A 123 11.80 21.88 -24.09
CA ASN A 123 10.94 20.69 -24.04
C ASN A 123 9.66 20.91 -23.24
N VAL A 124 9.74 21.60 -22.09
CA VAL A 124 8.58 21.90 -21.25
C VAL A 124 7.59 22.83 -21.97
N ILE A 125 8.10 23.81 -22.74
CA ILE A 125 7.28 24.72 -23.59
C ILE A 125 6.65 23.93 -24.73
N ASP A 126 7.40 23.10 -25.43
CA ASP A 126 6.94 22.30 -26.56
C ASP A 126 5.81 21.31 -26.16
N TYR A 127 5.83 20.84 -24.90
CA TYR A 127 4.74 20.04 -24.32
C TYR A 127 3.57 20.89 -23.80
N GLY A 128 3.62 22.22 -23.94
CA GLY A 128 2.56 23.12 -23.50
C GLY A 128 2.38 23.24 -21.99
N LEU A 129 3.40 22.86 -21.22
CA LEU A 129 3.36 22.90 -19.75
C LEU A 129 3.75 24.28 -19.18
N CYS A 130 4.49 25.08 -19.95
CA CYS A 130 4.87 26.44 -19.60
C CYS A 130 4.64 27.38 -20.77
N LYS A 131 4.55 28.69 -20.48
CA LYS A 131 4.41 29.76 -21.47
C LYS A 131 5.79 30.17 -21.99
N ASP A 132 5.76 30.85 -23.16
CA ASP A 132 6.95 31.55 -23.66
C ASP A 132 7.45 32.52 -22.60
N GLY A 133 8.78 32.67 -22.49
CA GLY A 133 9.42 33.47 -21.44
C GLY A 133 9.83 32.68 -20.17
N PHE A 134 9.45 31.40 -20.05
CA PHE A 134 9.85 30.59 -18.92
C PHE A 134 11.37 30.41 -18.79
N ILE A 135 12.04 30.23 -19.93
CA ILE A 135 13.51 30.01 -19.95
C ILE A 135 14.25 31.23 -19.43
N GLU A 136 13.83 32.43 -19.86
CA GLU A 136 14.40 33.70 -19.45
C GLU A 136 14.24 33.92 -17.95
N SER A 137 13.06 33.61 -17.40
CA SER A 137 12.77 33.74 -15.95
C SER A 137 13.57 32.80 -15.07
N VAL A 138 14.12 31.70 -15.62
CA VAL A 138 14.95 30.72 -14.87
C VAL A 138 16.43 31.07 -14.97
N LEU A 139 16.84 31.83 -15.99
CA LEU A 139 18.22 32.22 -16.23
C LEU A 139 18.63 33.53 -15.52
N GLU A 140 17.64 34.33 -15.09
CA GLU A 140 17.84 35.50 -14.22
C GLU A 140 18.17 35.06 -12.79
#